data_d9ffff8e022b431bcdee9e8c8d40c0d7
#
_entry.id   d9ffff8e022b431bcdee9e8c8d40c0d7
#
_cell.length_a   1.000
_cell.length_b   1.000
_cell.length_c   1.000
_cell.angle_alpha   90.00
_cell.angle_beta   90.00
_cell.angle_gamma   90.00
#
_symmetry.space_group_name_H-M   'P 1'
#
loop_
_entity.id
_entity.type
_entity.pdbx_description
1 polymer ?
#
loop_
_entity_poly.entity_id
_entity_poly.type
_entity_poly.pdbx_seq_one_letter_code
_entity_poly.pdbx_strand_id
1 'polypeptide(L)'
;MERNFLRWGLALVVLLAAGSVLATGPRGVRETAEASMLVTGTVDIEPDGRVSGYRLDRVDELPPAVVDLVTKAAGAWRFEPVLVDGVAAPARTSMSLRLVARQLDEDQYVAEVRSAKFGEVPSGQMPRNGVRTPPRYPGSMLAAGVSGTVYLVARFGIDGTVEDVIAEQVNLKVVAGENQMRIYRRTLAQASIAAARKWTFVPPTDGLADGETHWSVRVPVSFNIGRDSKPEYGQWQAYVPGPRQEIPWISEDERGFSPDALAAGGIYPLGQHGPRLLTGPNGG
;
A
#
# COMPACT_ATOMS: atom_id res chain seq x y z
N MET A 1 27.23 23.83 75.24
CA MET A 1 26.07 23.18 74.63
C MET A 1 26.11 23.50 73.16
N GLU A 2 26.78 22.67 72.43
CA GLU A 2 26.98 22.84 70.96
C GLU A 2 26.11 21.84 70.23
N ARG A 3 25.34 22.27 69.32
CA ARG A 3 24.52 21.42 68.42
C ARG A 3 24.95 21.64 66.96
N ASN A 4 25.78 20.71 66.48
CA ASN A 4 26.22 20.62 65.11
C ASN A 4 25.06 20.22 64.18
N PHE A 5 24.73 21.06 63.22
CA PHE A 5 23.85 20.72 62.11
C PHE A 5 24.69 20.22 60.96
N LEU A 6 24.63 18.90 60.74
CA LEU A 6 25.22 18.21 59.61
C LEU A 6 24.34 18.42 58.37
N ARG A 7 24.83 19.17 57.38
CA ARG A 7 24.18 19.39 56.09
C ARG A 7 24.48 18.18 55.20
N TRP A 8 23.46 17.35 54.96
CA TRP A 8 23.48 16.30 53.93
C TRP A 8 23.15 16.91 52.57
N GLY A 9 24.14 16.99 51.69
CA GLY A 9 23.95 17.30 50.28
C GLY A 9 23.44 16.08 49.54
N LEU A 10 22.21 16.13 49.06
CA LEU A 10 21.61 15.12 48.19
C LEU A 10 22.19 15.32 46.78
N ALA A 11 23.15 14.50 46.38
CA ALA A 11 23.59 14.45 44.98
C ALA A 11 22.57 13.68 44.17
N LEU A 12 21.80 14.40 43.34
CA LEU A 12 20.86 13.83 42.35
C LEU A 12 21.67 13.27 41.17
N VAL A 13 21.90 11.95 41.16
CA VAL A 13 22.47 11.25 40.01
C VAL A 13 21.33 11.07 38.96
N VAL A 14 21.28 11.93 37.95
CA VAL A 14 20.42 11.73 36.78
C VAL A 14 21.09 10.66 35.91
N LEU A 15 20.61 9.42 36.02
CA LEU A 15 20.91 8.35 35.08
C LEU A 15 20.17 8.67 33.75
N LEU A 16 20.88 9.23 32.80
CA LEU A 16 20.47 9.28 31.41
C LEU A 16 20.50 7.83 30.87
N ALA A 17 19.39 7.14 30.96
CA ALA A 17 19.15 5.91 30.22
C ALA A 17 19.03 6.28 28.72
N ALA A 18 20.19 6.40 28.05
CA ALA A 18 20.23 6.37 26.59
C ALA A 18 19.78 4.98 26.18
N GLY A 19 18.48 4.84 25.89
CA GLY A 19 17.92 3.64 25.26
C GLY A 19 18.64 3.44 23.93
N SER A 20 19.62 2.55 23.92
CA SER A 20 20.25 2.08 22.70
C SER A 20 19.15 1.40 21.87
N VAL A 21 18.63 2.07 20.85
CA VAL A 21 17.84 1.43 19.81
C VAL A 21 18.81 0.47 19.10
N LEU A 22 18.85 -0.77 19.57
CA LEU A 22 19.61 -1.84 18.93
C LEU A 22 18.99 -2.07 17.56
N ALA A 23 19.72 -1.72 16.52
CA ALA A 23 19.28 -1.99 15.15
C ALA A 23 19.07 -3.50 14.98
N THR A 24 17.88 -3.89 14.57
CA THR A 24 17.51 -5.29 14.37
C THR A 24 18.40 -5.92 13.29
N GLY A 25 19.00 -7.07 13.60
CA GLY A 25 19.79 -7.84 12.64
C GLY A 25 18.91 -8.50 11.57
N PRO A 26 19.53 -9.21 10.58
CA PRO A 26 18.76 -9.85 9.49
C PRO A 26 17.71 -10.87 9.96
N ARG A 27 17.91 -11.50 11.14
CA ARG A 27 16.94 -12.42 11.73
C ARG A 27 15.67 -11.68 12.14
N GLY A 28 15.76 -10.59 12.89
CA GLY A 28 14.58 -9.80 13.29
C GLY A 28 13.88 -9.13 12.09
N VAL A 29 14.61 -8.78 11.03
CA VAL A 29 13.98 -8.30 9.79
C VAL A 29 13.17 -9.41 9.09
N ARG A 30 13.63 -10.69 9.15
CA ARG A 30 12.85 -11.82 8.61
C ARG A 30 11.51 -12.00 9.31
N GLU A 31 11.44 -11.74 10.61
CA GLU A 31 10.20 -11.83 11.38
C GLU A 31 9.14 -10.80 10.93
N THR A 32 9.57 -9.72 10.27
CA THR A 32 8.67 -8.73 9.66
C THR A 32 8.36 -9.02 8.19
N ALA A 33 8.89 -10.10 7.63
CA ALA A 33 8.60 -10.47 6.26
C ALA A 33 7.15 -10.94 6.12
N GLU A 34 6.52 -10.51 5.06
CA GLU A 34 5.16 -10.87 4.68
C GLU A 34 5.18 -11.55 3.31
N ALA A 35 4.21 -12.40 3.06
CA ALA A 35 3.90 -12.86 1.72
C ALA A 35 2.58 -12.22 1.28
N SER A 36 2.52 -11.71 0.06
CA SER A 36 1.29 -11.13 -0.45
C SER A 36 0.88 -11.72 -1.78
N MET A 37 -0.43 -11.70 -2.03
CA MET A 37 -1.06 -12.13 -3.27
C MET A 37 -2.12 -11.10 -3.67
N LEU A 38 -2.16 -10.77 -4.96
CA LEU A 38 -3.25 -9.97 -5.52
C LEU A 38 -4.28 -10.91 -6.13
N VAL A 39 -5.54 -10.78 -5.69
CA VAL A 39 -6.68 -11.54 -6.20
C VAL A 39 -7.68 -10.56 -6.76
N THR A 40 -8.19 -10.83 -7.97
CA THR A 40 -9.19 -9.99 -8.63
C THR A 40 -10.48 -10.77 -8.89
N GLY A 41 -11.54 -10.02 -9.18
CA GLY A 41 -12.84 -10.60 -9.47
C GLY A 41 -13.95 -9.57 -9.52
N THR A 42 -15.17 -10.02 -9.30
CA THR A 42 -16.38 -9.19 -9.22
C THR A 42 -17.19 -9.54 -7.98
N VAL A 43 -17.94 -8.56 -7.48
CA VAL A 43 -18.89 -8.72 -6.38
C VAL A 43 -20.25 -8.16 -6.76
N ASP A 44 -21.32 -8.88 -6.38
CA ASP A 44 -22.72 -8.49 -6.54
C ASP A 44 -23.24 -7.94 -5.21
N ILE A 45 -23.77 -6.72 -5.26
CA ILE A 45 -24.23 -5.95 -4.10
C ILE A 45 -25.74 -5.77 -4.24
N GLU A 46 -26.49 -6.14 -3.20
CA GLU A 46 -27.93 -5.91 -3.12
C GLU A 46 -28.25 -4.45 -2.78
N PRO A 47 -29.50 -4.00 -3.01
CA PRO A 47 -29.91 -2.62 -2.69
C PRO A 47 -29.70 -2.23 -1.23
N ASP A 48 -29.68 -3.19 -0.31
CA ASP A 48 -29.40 -2.96 1.12
C ASP A 48 -27.92 -3.03 1.50
N GLY A 49 -27.03 -3.11 0.51
CA GLY A 49 -25.58 -3.16 0.69
C GLY A 49 -24.99 -4.52 1.06
N ARG A 50 -25.82 -5.58 1.14
CA ARG A 50 -25.32 -6.96 1.36
C ARG A 50 -24.73 -7.53 0.07
N VAL A 51 -23.75 -8.42 0.23
CA VAL A 51 -23.21 -9.20 -0.88
C VAL A 51 -24.12 -10.40 -1.15
N SER A 52 -24.64 -10.51 -2.38
CA SER A 52 -25.42 -11.66 -2.85
C SER A 52 -24.58 -12.69 -3.58
N GLY A 53 -23.43 -12.29 -4.10
CA GLY A 53 -22.52 -13.17 -4.81
C GLY A 53 -21.17 -12.53 -5.13
N TYR A 54 -20.21 -13.36 -5.48
CA TYR A 54 -18.92 -12.89 -5.98
C TYR A 54 -18.35 -13.91 -6.97
N ARG A 55 -17.41 -13.48 -7.79
CA ARG A 55 -16.65 -14.35 -8.70
C ARG A 55 -15.19 -13.96 -8.66
N LEU A 56 -14.31 -14.93 -8.44
CA LEU A 56 -12.85 -14.74 -8.55
C LEU A 56 -12.40 -15.01 -9.99
N ASP A 57 -11.45 -14.20 -10.46
CA ASP A 57 -10.79 -14.45 -11.72
C ASP A 57 -9.86 -15.66 -11.57
N ARG A 58 -9.77 -16.46 -12.63
CA ARG A 58 -8.84 -17.60 -12.71
C ARG A 58 -8.80 -18.44 -11.42
N VAL A 59 -9.96 -18.78 -10.89
CA VAL A 59 -10.09 -19.50 -9.60
C VAL A 59 -9.26 -20.79 -9.54
N ASP A 60 -9.07 -21.46 -10.68
CA ASP A 60 -8.29 -22.68 -10.81
C ASP A 60 -6.77 -22.47 -10.55
N GLU A 61 -6.29 -21.22 -10.64
CA GLU A 61 -4.90 -20.87 -10.34
C GLU A 61 -4.71 -20.46 -8.87
N LEU A 62 -5.80 -20.35 -8.09
CA LEU A 62 -5.74 -19.92 -6.69
C LEU A 62 -5.62 -21.11 -5.74
N PRO A 63 -4.80 -21.02 -4.68
CA PRO A 63 -4.80 -22.00 -3.60
C PRO A 63 -6.21 -22.11 -2.94
N PRO A 64 -6.69 -23.32 -2.61
CA PRO A 64 -7.99 -23.49 -1.98
C PRO A 64 -8.20 -22.65 -0.72
N ALA A 65 -7.18 -22.53 0.14
CA ALA A 65 -7.23 -21.72 1.35
C ALA A 65 -7.44 -20.22 1.06
N VAL A 66 -6.99 -19.73 -0.10
CA VAL A 66 -7.23 -18.35 -0.55
C VAL A 66 -8.68 -18.16 -0.95
N VAL A 67 -9.27 -19.13 -1.65
CA VAL A 67 -10.69 -19.12 -2.02
C VAL A 67 -11.55 -19.11 -0.77
N ASP A 68 -11.25 -19.97 0.21
CA ASP A 68 -11.97 -20.05 1.49
C ASP A 68 -11.88 -18.72 2.28
N LEU A 69 -10.67 -18.10 2.32
CA LEU A 69 -10.47 -16.81 2.98
C LEU A 69 -11.36 -15.73 2.36
N VAL A 70 -11.35 -15.63 1.02
CA VAL A 70 -12.17 -14.63 0.31
C VAL A 70 -13.66 -14.93 0.47
N THR A 71 -14.08 -16.20 0.44
CA THR A 71 -15.47 -16.62 0.67
C THR A 71 -15.98 -16.12 2.03
N LYS A 72 -15.18 -16.36 3.07
CA LYS A 72 -15.51 -15.93 4.43
C LYS A 72 -15.60 -14.40 4.54
N ALA A 73 -14.62 -13.69 3.98
CA ALA A 73 -14.61 -12.24 4.00
C ALA A 73 -15.80 -11.64 3.23
N ALA A 74 -16.06 -12.11 2.01
CA ALA A 74 -17.13 -11.63 1.15
C ALA A 74 -18.53 -11.82 1.78
N GLY A 75 -18.76 -12.93 2.47
CA GLY A 75 -20.01 -13.18 3.18
C GLY A 75 -20.32 -12.19 4.31
N ALA A 76 -19.29 -11.57 4.86
CA ALA A 76 -19.41 -10.59 5.94
C ALA A 76 -19.39 -9.14 5.46
N TRP A 77 -19.05 -8.87 4.21
CA TRP A 77 -19.01 -7.50 3.68
C TRP A 77 -20.37 -6.82 3.68
N ARG A 78 -20.35 -5.54 3.99
CA ARG A 78 -21.49 -4.63 3.89
C ARG A 78 -21.04 -3.37 3.21
N PHE A 79 -21.75 -3.00 2.17
CA PHE A 79 -21.51 -1.79 1.39
C PHE A 79 -22.53 -0.72 1.73
N GLU A 80 -22.16 0.52 1.50
CA GLU A 80 -23.12 1.60 1.40
C GLU A 80 -24.05 1.32 0.19
N PRO A 81 -25.38 1.48 0.32
CA PRO A 81 -26.30 1.28 -0.78
C PRO A 81 -25.90 2.04 -2.03
N VAL A 82 -25.81 1.33 -3.15
CA VAL A 82 -25.49 1.96 -4.43
C VAL A 82 -26.76 2.64 -4.95
N LEU A 83 -26.68 3.93 -5.21
CA LEU A 83 -27.83 4.71 -5.68
C LEU A 83 -27.74 4.91 -7.20
N VAL A 84 -28.85 4.62 -7.90
CA VAL A 84 -29.07 4.97 -9.29
C VAL A 84 -30.27 5.92 -9.33
N ASP A 85 -30.07 7.13 -9.80
CA ASP A 85 -31.10 8.19 -9.77
C ASP A 85 -31.71 8.43 -8.36
N GLY A 86 -30.88 8.30 -7.32
CA GLY A 86 -31.28 8.48 -5.93
C GLY A 86 -32.02 7.30 -5.28
N VAL A 87 -32.18 6.18 -6.00
CA VAL A 87 -32.84 4.97 -5.52
C VAL A 87 -31.81 3.84 -5.35
N ALA A 88 -31.89 3.14 -4.21
CA ALA A 88 -31.01 2.00 -3.94
C ALA A 88 -31.27 0.90 -4.97
N ALA A 89 -30.20 0.47 -5.65
CA ALA A 89 -30.28 -0.52 -6.73
C ALA A 89 -29.21 -1.60 -6.58
N PRO A 90 -29.47 -2.81 -7.11
CA PRO A 90 -28.43 -3.84 -7.14
C PRO A 90 -27.30 -3.41 -8.05
N ALA A 91 -26.06 -3.75 -7.67
CA ALA A 91 -24.87 -3.39 -8.44
C ALA A 91 -23.92 -4.58 -8.56
N ARG A 92 -23.25 -4.67 -9.69
CA ARG A 92 -22.09 -5.53 -9.87
C ARG A 92 -20.87 -4.67 -10.11
N THR A 93 -19.80 -4.93 -9.38
CA THR A 93 -18.58 -4.14 -9.50
C THR A 93 -17.34 -5.03 -9.49
N SER A 94 -16.24 -4.53 -10.06
CA SER A 94 -14.94 -5.18 -9.97
C SER A 94 -14.41 -5.12 -8.53
N MET A 95 -13.59 -6.10 -8.15
CA MET A 95 -12.86 -6.09 -6.89
C MET A 95 -11.39 -6.47 -7.12
N SER A 96 -10.53 -5.86 -6.33
CA SER A 96 -9.10 -6.17 -6.25
C SER A 96 -8.72 -6.29 -4.78
N LEU A 97 -8.26 -7.46 -4.38
CA LEU A 97 -7.97 -7.80 -2.99
C LEU A 97 -6.48 -8.02 -2.80
N ARG A 98 -5.88 -7.38 -1.83
CA ARG A 98 -4.54 -7.71 -1.36
C ARG A 98 -4.65 -8.64 -0.17
N LEU A 99 -4.25 -9.88 -0.38
CA LEU A 99 -4.09 -10.85 0.68
C LEU A 99 -2.66 -10.79 1.22
N VAL A 100 -2.51 -10.90 2.52
CA VAL A 100 -1.21 -10.96 3.18
C VAL A 100 -1.17 -12.15 4.12
N ALA A 101 -0.12 -12.94 4.02
CA ALA A 101 0.18 -14.02 4.94
C ALA A 101 1.45 -13.67 5.73
N ARG A 102 1.40 -13.93 7.03
CA ARG A 102 2.53 -13.80 7.95
C ARG A 102 2.74 -15.11 8.69
N GLN A 103 3.98 -15.45 8.92
CA GLN A 103 4.33 -16.57 9.77
C GLN A 103 4.12 -16.16 11.23
N LEU A 104 3.35 -16.94 11.97
CA LEU A 104 3.15 -16.78 13.41
C LEU A 104 4.13 -17.63 14.22
N ASP A 105 4.40 -18.86 13.75
CA ASP A 105 5.27 -19.82 14.37
C ASP A 105 5.87 -20.71 13.27
N GLU A 106 6.80 -21.64 13.61
CA GLU A 106 7.55 -22.45 12.62
C GLU A 106 6.67 -23.07 11.54
N ASP A 107 5.45 -23.52 11.89
CA ASP A 107 4.51 -24.18 10.97
C ASP A 107 3.15 -23.47 10.86
N GLN A 108 2.97 -22.30 11.46
CA GLN A 108 1.71 -21.59 11.46
C GLN A 108 1.76 -20.29 10.68
N TYR A 109 0.83 -20.15 9.73
CA TYR A 109 0.64 -18.93 8.94
C TYR A 109 -0.76 -18.39 9.18
N VAL A 110 -0.86 -17.08 9.30
CA VAL A 110 -2.14 -16.35 9.28
C VAL A 110 -2.21 -15.55 8.00
N ALA A 111 -3.31 -15.72 7.27
CA ALA A 111 -3.63 -14.94 6.08
C ALA A 111 -4.84 -14.06 6.34
N GLU A 112 -4.80 -12.84 5.82
CA GLU A 112 -5.89 -11.86 5.93
C GLU A 112 -6.07 -11.10 4.62
N VAL A 113 -7.27 -10.54 4.39
CA VAL A 113 -7.49 -9.53 3.35
C VAL A 113 -7.01 -8.20 3.91
N ARG A 114 -5.81 -7.78 3.53
CA ARG A 114 -5.18 -6.54 4.02
C ARG A 114 -5.84 -5.29 3.47
N SER A 115 -6.25 -5.34 2.21
CA SER A 115 -6.87 -4.21 1.52
C SER A 115 -7.78 -4.71 0.41
N ALA A 116 -8.84 -3.97 0.18
CA ALA A 116 -9.80 -4.22 -0.88
C ALA A 116 -10.11 -2.92 -1.62
N LYS A 117 -10.15 -3.00 -2.95
CA LYS A 117 -10.62 -1.92 -3.82
C LYS A 117 -11.80 -2.45 -4.64
N PHE A 118 -12.87 -1.67 -4.67
CA PHE A 118 -14.08 -1.99 -5.42
C PHE A 118 -14.35 -0.91 -6.45
N GLY A 119 -14.82 -1.31 -7.62
CA GLY A 119 -15.17 -0.43 -8.70
C GLY A 119 -14.01 -0.05 -9.61
N GLU A 120 -14.37 0.46 -10.75
CA GLU A 120 -13.46 1.03 -11.73
C GLU A 120 -13.57 2.56 -11.70
N VAL A 121 -12.47 3.22 -11.97
CA VAL A 121 -12.47 4.66 -12.14
C VAL A 121 -13.20 4.98 -13.45
N PRO A 122 -14.25 5.82 -13.46
CA PRO A 122 -14.88 6.24 -14.69
C PRO A 122 -13.86 6.79 -15.69
N SER A 123 -14.05 6.50 -16.97
CA SER A 123 -13.06 6.86 -18.01
C SER A 123 -12.77 8.37 -18.06
N GLY A 124 -13.77 9.20 -17.76
CA GLY A 124 -13.64 10.67 -17.67
C GLY A 124 -12.82 11.14 -16.46
N GLN A 125 -12.74 10.34 -15.41
CA GLN A 125 -11.99 10.62 -14.17
C GLN A 125 -10.62 9.93 -14.14
N MET A 126 -10.29 9.14 -15.17
CA MET A 126 -9.03 8.40 -15.23
C MET A 126 -7.92 9.24 -15.86
N PRO A 127 -6.87 9.63 -15.11
CA PRO A 127 -5.69 10.23 -15.69
C PRO A 127 -4.99 9.25 -16.62
N ARG A 128 -4.45 9.75 -17.73
CA ARG A 128 -3.70 8.92 -18.66
C ARG A 128 -2.21 9.22 -18.61
N ASN A 129 -1.41 8.28 -19.08
CA ASN A 129 0.03 8.51 -19.20
C ASN A 129 0.30 9.63 -20.22
N GLY A 130 1.01 10.65 -19.78
CA GLY A 130 1.79 11.52 -20.64
C GLY A 130 3.21 10.94 -20.81
N VAL A 131 4.23 11.75 -20.54
CA VAL A 131 5.63 11.28 -20.52
C VAL A 131 5.93 10.67 -19.14
N ARG A 132 6.18 9.36 -19.09
CA ARG A 132 6.53 8.66 -17.86
C ARG A 132 7.76 7.78 -18.07
N THR A 133 8.93 8.41 -18.05
CA THR A 133 10.20 7.69 -18.13
C THR A 133 10.43 6.92 -16.81
N PRO A 134 10.66 5.60 -16.86
CA PRO A 134 10.99 4.83 -15.67
C PRO A 134 12.25 5.33 -14.97
N PRO A 135 12.35 5.22 -13.64
CA PRO A 135 13.58 5.57 -12.94
C PRO A 135 14.75 4.68 -13.40
N ARG A 136 15.92 5.26 -13.49
CA ARG A 136 17.14 4.49 -13.72
C ARG A 136 17.42 3.63 -12.48
N TYR A 137 17.71 2.37 -12.70
CA TYR A 137 18.12 1.48 -11.61
C TYR A 137 19.44 1.96 -11.00
N PRO A 138 19.50 2.24 -9.67
CA PRO A 138 20.75 2.68 -9.07
C PRO A 138 21.80 1.57 -9.11
N GLY A 139 23.00 1.88 -9.60
CA GLY A 139 24.07 0.89 -9.81
C GLY A 139 24.44 0.13 -8.53
N SER A 140 24.46 0.81 -7.38
CA SER A 140 24.72 0.20 -6.07
C SER A 140 23.63 -0.80 -5.67
N MET A 141 22.37 -0.55 -6.03
CA MET A 141 21.25 -1.46 -5.75
C MET A 141 21.30 -2.68 -6.68
N LEU A 142 21.65 -2.44 -7.95
CA LEU A 142 21.84 -3.52 -8.91
C LEU A 142 22.98 -4.45 -8.47
N ALA A 143 24.14 -3.89 -8.09
CA ALA A 143 25.30 -4.65 -7.62
C ALA A 143 25.00 -5.43 -6.32
N ALA A 144 24.15 -4.89 -5.45
CA ALA A 144 23.74 -5.54 -4.20
C ALA A 144 22.56 -6.52 -4.37
N GLY A 145 22.04 -6.72 -5.59
CA GLY A 145 20.92 -7.63 -5.85
C GLY A 145 19.59 -7.17 -5.25
N VAL A 146 19.42 -5.86 -4.97
CA VAL A 146 18.25 -5.34 -4.26
C VAL A 146 17.06 -5.12 -5.18
N SER A 147 16.01 -5.89 -5.00
CA SER A 147 14.71 -5.72 -5.68
C SER A 147 13.64 -5.21 -4.71
N GLY A 148 12.63 -4.51 -5.24
CA GLY A 148 11.52 -3.99 -4.42
C GLY A 148 10.56 -3.13 -5.22
N THR A 149 9.54 -2.61 -4.54
CA THR A 149 8.54 -1.70 -5.12
C THR A 149 8.47 -0.42 -4.30
N VAL A 150 8.53 0.71 -4.98
CA VAL A 150 8.32 2.04 -4.41
C VAL A 150 6.91 2.49 -4.78
N TYR A 151 6.10 2.79 -3.78
CA TYR A 151 4.75 3.33 -3.96
C TYR A 151 4.84 4.85 -3.87
N LEU A 152 4.71 5.51 -5.02
CA LEU A 152 4.71 6.96 -5.09
C LEU A 152 3.29 7.49 -5.00
N VAL A 153 3.11 8.61 -4.31
CA VAL A 153 1.94 9.48 -4.46
C VAL A 153 2.41 10.76 -5.10
N ALA A 154 1.85 11.08 -6.26
CA ALA A 154 2.16 12.29 -7.00
C ALA A 154 0.88 13.12 -7.19
N ARG A 155 1.01 14.43 -7.05
CA ARG A 155 -0.01 15.39 -7.47
C ARG A 155 0.44 16.16 -8.69
N PHE A 156 -0.49 16.49 -9.57
CA PHE A 156 -0.22 17.20 -10.83
C PHE A 156 -1.36 18.18 -11.15
N GLY A 157 -0.98 19.27 -11.77
CA GLY A 157 -1.90 20.35 -12.12
C GLY A 157 -2.62 20.15 -13.45
N ILE A 158 -3.39 21.17 -13.85
CA ILE A 158 -4.20 21.16 -15.08
C ILE A 158 -3.35 21.05 -16.36
N ASP A 159 -2.09 21.42 -16.31
CA ASP A 159 -1.14 21.27 -17.42
C ASP A 159 -0.52 19.85 -17.47
N GLY A 160 -0.89 18.99 -16.52
CA GLY A 160 -0.42 17.62 -16.38
C GLY A 160 0.98 17.48 -15.79
N THR A 161 1.65 18.57 -15.40
CA THR A 161 2.99 18.50 -14.79
C THR A 161 2.91 18.09 -13.32
N VAL A 162 3.87 17.27 -12.88
CA VAL A 162 3.98 16.87 -11.47
C VAL A 162 4.46 18.05 -10.64
N GLU A 163 3.62 18.47 -9.69
CA GLU A 163 3.91 19.55 -8.74
C GLU A 163 4.62 19.03 -7.50
N ASP A 164 4.19 17.87 -6.99
CA ASP A 164 4.82 17.25 -5.83
C ASP A 164 4.75 15.72 -5.90
N VAL A 165 5.69 15.04 -5.25
CA VAL A 165 5.75 13.58 -5.21
C VAL A 165 6.43 13.10 -3.93
N ILE A 166 5.80 12.14 -3.26
CA ILE A 166 6.31 11.50 -2.05
C ILE A 166 6.33 9.98 -2.27
N ALA A 167 7.36 9.31 -1.76
CA ALA A 167 7.39 7.86 -1.66
C ALA A 167 6.64 7.46 -0.37
N GLU A 168 5.39 7.02 -0.54
CA GLU A 168 4.51 6.62 0.57
C GLU A 168 5.06 5.39 1.31
N GLN A 169 5.58 4.41 0.56
CA GLN A 169 6.13 3.18 1.12
C GLN A 169 7.15 2.56 0.15
N VAL A 170 8.12 1.83 0.70
CA VAL A 170 9.07 1.03 -0.09
C VAL A 170 9.14 -0.38 0.47
N ASN A 171 8.64 -1.35 -0.27
CA ASN A 171 8.69 -2.77 0.06
C ASN A 171 9.87 -3.43 -0.64
N LEU A 172 10.70 -4.16 0.11
CA LEU A 172 11.90 -4.81 -0.43
C LEU A 172 11.71 -6.32 -0.52
N LYS A 173 12.24 -6.93 -1.59
CA LYS A 173 12.24 -8.39 -1.81
C LYS A 173 13.53 -9.04 -1.32
N VAL A 174 14.33 -8.33 -0.55
CA VAL A 174 15.58 -8.79 0.05
C VAL A 174 15.56 -8.59 1.55
N VAL A 175 16.33 -9.39 2.28
CA VAL A 175 16.50 -9.30 3.72
C VAL A 175 17.95 -8.93 4.04
N ALA A 176 18.14 -7.88 4.81
CA ALA A 176 19.42 -7.44 5.35
C ALA A 176 19.22 -6.88 6.76
N GLY A 177 20.25 -6.43 7.42
CA GLY A 177 20.10 -5.72 8.69
C GLY A 177 19.33 -4.40 8.51
N GLU A 178 18.62 -3.95 9.55
CA GLU A 178 17.71 -2.81 9.51
C GLU A 178 18.34 -1.55 8.92
N ASN A 179 19.59 -1.23 9.32
CA ASN A 179 20.32 -0.08 8.78
C ASN A 179 20.51 -0.18 7.25
N GLN A 180 20.83 -1.38 6.77
CA GLN A 180 21.03 -1.63 5.34
C GLN A 180 19.69 -1.56 4.59
N MET A 181 18.61 -2.12 5.16
CA MET A 181 17.26 -2.03 4.60
C MET A 181 16.81 -0.56 4.47
N ARG A 182 17.12 0.27 5.47
CA ARG A 182 16.83 1.71 5.43
C ARG A 182 17.57 2.42 4.29
N ILE A 183 18.85 2.08 4.06
CA ILE A 183 19.65 2.62 2.95
C ILE A 183 19.03 2.21 1.61
N TYR A 184 18.69 0.94 1.44
CA TYR A 184 18.07 0.41 0.24
C TYR A 184 16.77 1.14 -0.10
N ARG A 185 15.86 1.24 0.88
CA ARG A 185 14.59 1.96 0.72
C ARG A 185 14.80 3.40 0.30
N ARG A 186 15.70 4.12 0.99
CA ARG A 186 16.01 5.51 0.65
C ARG A 186 16.54 5.65 -0.77
N THR A 187 17.45 4.78 -1.19
CA THR A 187 18.08 4.85 -2.52
C THR A 187 17.06 4.60 -3.63
N LEU A 188 16.18 3.58 -3.49
CA LEU A 188 15.12 3.32 -4.46
C LEU A 188 14.07 4.44 -4.49
N ALA A 189 13.68 4.97 -3.31
CA ALA A 189 12.76 6.09 -3.21
C ALA A 189 13.29 7.34 -3.92
N GLN A 190 14.56 7.71 -3.67
CA GLN A 190 15.18 8.87 -4.30
C GLN A 190 15.24 8.75 -5.83
N ALA A 191 15.60 7.57 -6.35
CA ALA A 191 15.61 7.32 -7.79
C ALA A 191 14.20 7.47 -8.41
N SER A 192 13.20 6.95 -7.71
CA SER A 192 11.80 7.02 -8.15
C SER A 192 11.25 8.45 -8.12
N ILE A 193 11.49 9.18 -7.04
CA ILE A 193 11.08 10.59 -6.89
C ILE A 193 11.76 11.47 -7.97
N ALA A 194 13.06 11.27 -8.19
CA ALA A 194 13.80 12.05 -9.20
C ALA A 194 13.28 11.82 -10.63
N ALA A 195 12.80 10.61 -10.93
CA ALA A 195 12.14 10.31 -12.20
C ALA A 195 10.74 10.92 -12.25
N ALA A 196 9.94 10.72 -11.19
CA ALA A 196 8.53 11.12 -11.14
C ALA A 196 8.34 12.65 -11.21
N ARG A 197 9.26 13.43 -10.70
CA ARG A 197 9.26 14.90 -10.85
C ARG A 197 9.32 15.39 -12.30
N LYS A 198 9.68 14.50 -13.23
CA LYS A 198 9.75 14.81 -14.68
C LYS A 198 8.60 14.20 -15.46
N TRP A 199 7.71 13.49 -14.77
CA TRP A 199 6.55 12.89 -15.42
C TRP A 199 5.51 13.94 -15.75
N THR A 200 4.74 13.62 -16.77
CA THR A 200 3.53 14.36 -17.08
C THR A 200 2.37 13.37 -17.18
N PHE A 201 1.18 13.85 -16.87
CA PHE A 201 -0.06 13.12 -17.00
C PHE A 201 -0.99 13.87 -17.96
N VAL A 202 -1.88 13.16 -18.60
CA VAL A 202 -3.00 13.78 -19.29
C VAL A 202 -4.14 13.86 -18.29
N PRO A 203 -4.59 15.06 -17.92
CA PRO A 203 -5.66 15.24 -16.96
C PRO A 203 -6.95 14.53 -17.34
N PRO A 204 -7.78 14.14 -16.37
CA PRO A 204 -9.14 13.65 -16.60
C PRO A 204 -10.00 14.65 -17.39
N THR A 205 -10.93 14.15 -18.21
CA THR A 205 -11.81 15.00 -19.02
C THR A 205 -12.96 15.61 -18.23
N ASP A 206 -13.34 14.97 -17.10
CA ASP A 206 -14.41 15.47 -16.23
C ASP A 206 -14.00 16.72 -15.41
N GLY A 207 -12.71 17.10 -15.53
CA GLY A 207 -12.17 18.25 -14.80
C GLY A 207 -11.85 17.93 -13.34
N LEU A 208 -11.56 18.98 -12.58
CA LEU A 208 -11.35 18.91 -11.13
C LEU A 208 -12.70 19.04 -10.42
N ALA A 209 -12.83 18.39 -9.26
CA ALA A 209 -13.94 18.65 -8.36
C ALA A 209 -13.90 20.09 -7.82
N ASP A 210 -15.04 20.58 -7.40
CA ASP A 210 -15.17 21.95 -6.86
C ASP A 210 -14.22 22.17 -5.68
N GLY A 211 -13.39 23.19 -5.78
CA GLY A 211 -12.40 23.54 -4.77
C GLY A 211 -11.05 22.81 -4.89
N GLU A 212 -10.95 21.82 -5.76
CA GLU A 212 -9.69 21.13 -6.02
C GLU A 212 -8.83 21.92 -7.04
N THR A 213 -7.52 21.89 -6.88
CA THR A 213 -6.56 22.56 -7.77
C THR A 213 -5.62 21.59 -8.48
N HIS A 214 -5.64 20.32 -8.11
CA HIS A 214 -4.75 19.27 -8.62
C HIS A 214 -5.38 17.89 -8.50
N TRP A 215 -4.91 16.96 -9.31
CA TRP A 215 -5.21 15.53 -9.15
C TRP A 215 -4.08 14.85 -8.41
N SER A 216 -4.42 13.77 -7.74
CA SER A 216 -3.46 12.91 -7.05
C SER A 216 -3.55 11.47 -7.55
N VAL A 217 -2.39 10.82 -7.72
CA VAL A 217 -2.30 9.44 -8.19
C VAL A 217 -1.29 8.64 -7.37
N ARG A 218 -1.59 7.36 -7.12
CA ARG A 218 -0.60 6.38 -6.69
C ARG A 218 0.02 5.70 -7.90
N VAL A 219 1.33 5.59 -7.91
CA VAL A 219 2.09 4.92 -8.97
C VAL A 219 3.10 3.96 -8.34
N PRO A 220 2.81 2.64 -8.35
CA PRO A 220 3.79 1.65 -7.94
C PRO A 220 4.91 1.50 -8.98
N VAL A 221 6.14 1.68 -8.54
CA VAL A 221 7.36 1.59 -9.35
C VAL A 221 8.18 0.39 -8.90
N SER A 222 8.29 -0.64 -9.74
CA SER A 222 9.02 -1.86 -9.42
C SER A 222 10.46 -1.82 -9.93
N PHE A 223 11.36 -2.19 -9.05
CA PHE A 223 12.76 -2.50 -9.34
C PHE A 223 12.95 -4.02 -9.27
N ASN A 224 13.12 -4.65 -10.39
CA ASN A 224 13.25 -6.10 -10.48
C ASN A 224 14.57 -6.46 -11.16
N ILE A 225 15.21 -7.54 -10.67
CA ILE A 225 16.43 -8.11 -11.24
C ILE A 225 16.09 -9.52 -11.75
N GLY A 226 16.47 -9.79 -13.00
CA GLY A 226 16.21 -11.10 -13.63
C GLY A 226 14.87 -11.18 -14.38
N ARG A 227 14.65 -12.32 -15.05
CA ARG A 227 13.47 -12.56 -15.88
C ARG A 227 12.23 -12.98 -15.07
N ASP A 228 12.41 -13.57 -13.89
CA ASP A 228 11.35 -14.17 -13.07
C ASP A 228 10.71 -13.17 -12.09
N SER A 229 10.76 -11.90 -12.45
CA SER A 229 10.42 -10.81 -11.54
C SER A 229 8.97 -10.33 -11.62
N LYS A 230 8.19 -10.84 -12.58
CA LYS A 230 6.76 -10.51 -12.67
C LYS A 230 5.96 -11.43 -11.77
N PRO A 231 5.09 -10.85 -10.92
CA PRO A 231 4.16 -11.65 -10.13
C PRO A 231 3.26 -12.46 -11.06
N GLU A 232 3.20 -13.77 -10.84
CA GLU A 232 2.19 -14.61 -11.45
C GLU A 232 0.93 -14.58 -10.58
N TYR A 233 -0.24 -14.63 -11.22
CA TYR A 233 -1.50 -14.69 -10.52
C TYR A 233 -1.58 -15.96 -9.67
N GLY A 234 -2.15 -15.87 -8.48
CA GLY A 234 -2.27 -17.03 -7.58
C GLY A 234 -0.98 -17.40 -6.83
N GLN A 235 0.10 -16.67 -7.02
CA GLN A 235 1.37 -16.93 -6.34
C GLN A 235 1.66 -15.91 -5.23
N TRP A 236 2.07 -16.44 -4.09
CA TRP A 236 2.55 -15.64 -2.97
C TRP A 236 3.92 -15.03 -3.27
N GLN A 237 4.05 -13.74 -3.00
CA GLN A 237 5.31 -13.01 -3.14
C GLN A 237 5.79 -12.52 -1.79
N ALA A 238 6.95 -13.02 -1.38
CA ALA A 238 7.58 -12.57 -0.15
C ALA A 238 8.21 -11.18 -0.31
N TYR A 239 8.02 -10.33 0.68
CA TYR A 239 8.63 -9.01 0.78
C TYR A 239 8.76 -8.58 2.25
N VAL A 240 9.57 -7.57 2.49
CA VAL A 240 9.69 -6.91 3.79
C VAL A 240 9.08 -5.51 3.65
N PRO A 241 7.91 -5.26 4.28
CA PRO A 241 7.26 -3.96 4.19
C PRO A 241 8.14 -2.86 4.78
N GLY A 242 8.14 -1.71 4.13
CA GLY A 242 8.76 -0.51 4.66
C GLY A 242 7.84 0.28 5.55
N PRO A 243 8.38 1.20 6.37
CA PRO A 243 7.56 2.14 7.08
C PRO A 243 6.79 3.02 6.11
N ARG A 244 5.56 3.33 6.46
CA ARG A 244 4.69 4.19 5.67
C ARG A 244 4.98 5.65 6.01
N GLN A 245 5.04 6.49 4.98
CA GLN A 245 5.16 7.92 5.13
C GLN A 245 3.79 8.59 5.00
N GLU A 246 3.57 9.59 5.81
CA GLU A 246 2.36 10.40 5.73
C GLU A 246 2.40 11.28 4.48
N ILE A 247 1.27 11.34 3.79
CA ILE A 247 1.06 12.22 2.62
C ILE A 247 0.15 13.35 3.07
N PRO A 248 0.63 14.61 3.10
CA PRO A 248 -0.13 15.71 3.71
C PRO A 248 -1.46 16.05 3.02
N TRP A 249 -1.59 15.70 1.74
CA TRP A 249 -2.72 16.12 0.90
C TRP A 249 -3.72 15.00 0.58
N ILE A 250 -3.65 13.83 1.24
CA ILE A 250 -4.62 12.75 1.05
C ILE A 250 -5.62 12.70 2.20
N SER A 251 -6.84 12.21 1.91
CA SER A 251 -7.89 12.00 2.90
C SER A 251 -7.55 10.86 3.88
N GLU A 252 -8.29 10.77 4.98
CA GLU A 252 -8.13 9.68 5.96
C GLU A 252 -8.47 8.31 5.37
N ASP A 253 -9.50 8.23 4.54
CA ASP A 253 -9.89 6.98 3.87
C ASP A 253 -8.73 6.46 3.00
N GLU A 254 -8.03 7.37 2.30
CA GLU A 254 -6.86 7.03 1.51
C GLU A 254 -5.64 6.63 2.36
N ARG A 255 -5.52 7.14 3.58
CA ARG A 255 -4.47 6.73 4.54
C ARG A 255 -4.68 5.29 5.04
N GLY A 256 -5.93 4.84 5.15
CA GLY A 256 -6.27 3.47 5.52
C GLY A 256 -5.94 2.43 4.43
N PHE A 257 -5.87 2.85 3.18
CA PHE A 257 -5.62 1.96 2.04
C PHE A 257 -4.16 1.46 2.01
N SER A 258 -3.95 0.16 1.82
CA SER A 258 -2.61 -0.42 1.67
C SER A 258 -2.12 -0.27 0.23
N PRO A 259 -1.04 0.50 -0.02
CA PRO A 259 -0.61 0.81 -1.39
C PRO A 259 -0.13 -0.42 -2.16
N ASP A 260 0.24 -1.49 -1.48
CA ASP A 260 0.66 -2.76 -2.09
C ASP A 260 -0.51 -3.58 -2.64
N ALA A 261 -1.77 -3.15 -2.42
CA ALA A 261 -2.93 -3.68 -3.14
C ALA A 261 -2.95 -3.31 -4.64
N LEU A 262 -2.07 -2.42 -5.06
CA LEU A 262 -2.01 -1.93 -6.44
C LEU A 262 -0.97 -2.69 -7.25
N ALA A 263 -1.33 -3.09 -8.47
CA ALA A 263 -0.39 -3.74 -9.38
C ALA A 263 0.69 -2.76 -9.85
N ALA A 264 1.91 -3.24 -9.97
CA ALA A 264 3.02 -2.42 -10.44
C ALA A 264 2.82 -1.91 -11.87
N GLY A 265 3.26 -0.67 -12.11
CA GLY A 265 3.23 -0.02 -13.42
C GLY A 265 1.91 0.69 -13.76
N GLY A 266 0.85 0.49 -12.98
CA GLY A 266 -0.42 1.22 -13.12
C GLY A 266 -0.35 2.67 -12.66
N ILE A 267 -1.42 3.43 -12.98
CA ILE A 267 -1.74 4.73 -12.42
C ILE A 267 -3.07 4.56 -11.70
N TYR A 268 -3.12 4.97 -10.46
CA TYR A 268 -4.31 4.79 -9.63
C TYR A 268 -4.69 6.15 -9.05
N PRO A 269 -5.73 6.81 -9.57
CA PRO A 269 -6.18 8.07 -9.01
C PRO A 269 -6.62 7.85 -7.56
N LEU A 270 -6.32 8.84 -6.73
CA LEU A 270 -6.79 8.91 -5.37
C LEU A 270 -8.23 9.43 -5.35
N GLY A 271 -8.94 9.07 -4.31
CA GLY A 271 -10.37 9.35 -4.17
C GLY A 271 -11.20 8.08 -4.26
N GLN A 272 -12.40 8.16 -3.76
CA GLN A 272 -13.31 7.03 -3.76
C GLN A 272 -13.93 6.84 -5.16
N HIS A 273 -13.61 5.72 -5.78
CA HIS A 273 -14.18 5.31 -7.05
C HIS A 273 -14.87 3.96 -6.84
N GLY A 274 -16.19 3.95 -6.89
CA GLY A 274 -17.01 2.75 -6.73
C GLY A 274 -17.65 2.60 -5.34
N PRO A 275 -18.32 1.47 -5.08
CA PRO A 275 -19.05 1.24 -3.84
C PRO A 275 -18.15 1.27 -2.60
N ARG A 276 -18.62 1.96 -1.56
CA ARG A 276 -17.90 2.07 -0.28
C ARG A 276 -18.18 0.86 0.60
N LEU A 277 -17.12 0.18 1.03
CA LEU A 277 -17.21 -0.88 2.01
C LEU A 277 -17.35 -0.28 3.42
N LEU A 278 -18.37 -0.69 4.17
CA LEU A 278 -18.66 -0.23 5.53
C LEU A 278 -18.00 -1.10 6.60
N THR A 279 -17.78 -2.37 6.31
CA THR A 279 -17.04 -3.31 7.16
C THR A 279 -15.54 -3.28 6.83
N GLY A 280 -14.72 -3.83 7.72
CA GLY A 280 -13.32 -4.08 7.37
C GLY A 280 -13.19 -5.06 6.19
N PRO A 281 -12.05 -5.10 5.49
CA PRO A 281 -11.86 -6.00 4.35
C PRO A 281 -11.89 -7.49 4.73
N ASN A 282 -11.68 -7.83 6.00
CA ASN A 282 -11.85 -9.19 6.55
C ASN A 282 -13.28 -9.49 7.00
N GLY A 283 -14.22 -8.56 6.90
CA GLY A 283 -15.63 -8.75 7.24
C GLY A 283 -15.98 -8.46 8.70
N GLY A 284 -15.12 -7.79 9.45
CA GLY A 284 -15.38 -7.44 10.87
C GLY A 284 -14.78 -6.10 11.25
#